data_f5ce9cf03c486ca68c44ee67d7fd2445
#
_entry.id   f5ce9cf03c486ca68c44ee67d7fd2445
#
_cell.length_a   1.000
_cell.length_b   1.000
_cell.length_c   1.000
_cell.angle_alpha   90.00
_cell.angle_beta   90.00
_cell.angle_gamma   90.00
#
_symmetry.space_group_name_H-M   'P 1'
#
loop_
_entity.id
_entity.type
_entity.pdbx_description
1 polymer ?
#
loop_
_entity_poly.entity_id
_entity_poly.type
_entity_poly.pdbx_seq_one_letter_code
_entity_poly.pdbx_strand_id
1 'polypeptide(L)'
;MENLTNDNYYENKEYMSASQFKDFLKCEAYALAKIKGEWIEETSNAFLVGGYVDAYFSKELENFKLKHTELFNKDGSLKATYKIAEEVIKRIEQDDYMMHLLRGQTQLVQTGTISGVPFKIKMDSVLDDTIVDQKIMKDTKDVWDNGYKAFWEMYGYDIQLAIYQYIHAQNEGVMKACKLAVATKESSPELAVYRFSQKTLNNALEIVKNQAPRYHEIKLGLIEPVGCGKCAYCRSKLKLDETMEKEI
;
A
#
# COMPACT_ATOMS: atom_id res chain seq x y z
N MET A 1 -21.46 -12.08 5.20
CA MET A 1 -20.40 -11.08 5.07
C MET A 1 -21.00 -9.83 4.46
N GLU A 2 -20.66 -8.69 5.01
CA GLU A 2 -21.12 -7.39 4.52
C GLU A 2 -20.58 -7.11 3.12
N ASN A 3 -21.41 -6.51 2.26
CA ASN A 3 -20.98 -6.18 0.89
C ASN A 3 -19.96 -5.03 0.95
N LEU A 4 -18.72 -5.26 0.52
CA LEU A 4 -17.65 -4.27 0.56
C LEU A 4 -17.82 -3.27 -0.58
N THR A 5 -17.81 -1.99 -0.22
CA THR A 5 -17.86 -0.83 -1.11
C THR A 5 -16.64 0.06 -0.87
N ASN A 6 -16.45 1.09 -1.67
CA ASN A 6 -15.41 2.09 -1.44
C ASN A 6 -15.56 2.79 -0.09
N ASP A 7 -16.79 2.99 0.39
CA ASP A 7 -17.07 3.74 1.61
C ASP A 7 -16.69 2.96 2.88
N ASN A 8 -16.94 1.64 2.91
CA ASN A 8 -16.65 0.81 4.08
C ASN A 8 -15.36 -0.02 3.96
N TYR A 9 -14.59 0.14 2.87
CA TYR A 9 -13.39 -0.64 2.61
C TYR A 9 -12.37 -0.56 3.76
N TYR A 10 -12.09 0.64 4.25
CA TYR A 10 -11.07 0.83 5.28
C TYR A 10 -11.54 0.42 6.68
N GLU A 11 -12.82 0.53 6.97
CA GLU A 11 -13.41 0.22 8.27
C GLU A 11 -13.60 -1.28 8.49
N ASN A 12 -13.80 -2.04 7.42
CA ASN A 12 -14.00 -3.48 7.52
C ASN A 12 -12.70 -4.18 7.99
N LYS A 13 -12.79 -4.87 9.12
CA LYS A 13 -11.67 -5.60 9.75
C LYS A 13 -11.72 -7.12 9.53
N GLU A 14 -12.75 -7.65 8.91
CA GLU A 14 -12.88 -9.11 8.68
C GLU A 14 -11.87 -9.62 7.66
N TYR A 15 -11.75 -8.89 6.55
CA TYR A 15 -10.83 -9.24 5.48
C TYR A 15 -9.39 -8.78 5.76
N MET A 16 -8.43 -9.52 5.25
CA MET A 16 -7.03 -9.07 5.18
C MET A 16 -6.82 -8.23 3.92
N SER A 17 -6.16 -7.08 4.03
CA SER A 17 -5.73 -6.31 2.87
C SER A 17 -4.26 -6.56 2.55
N ALA A 18 -3.82 -6.22 1.33
CA ALA A 18 -2.41 -6.29 0.95
C ALA A 18 -1.52 -5.44 1.89
N SER A 19 -2.01 -4.28 2.34
CA SER A 19 -1.29 -3.43 3.30
C SER A 19 -1.13 -4.11 4.66
N GLN A 20 -2.20 -4.71 5.20
CA GLN A 20 -2.12 -5.47 6.45
C GLN A 20 -1.16 -6.65 6.33
N PHE A 21 -1.23 -7.40 5.23
CA PHE A 21 -0.31 -8.51 4.98
C PHE A 21 1.16 -8.05 4.96
N LYS A 22 1.46 -6.93 4.29
CA LYS A 22 2.80 -6.33 4.28
C LYS A 22 3.25 -5.86 5.66
N ASP A 23 2.34 -5.33 6.48
CA ASP A 23 2.65 -4.96 7.86
C ASP A 23 3.00 -6.20 8.71
N PHE A 24 2.29 -7.31 8.55
CA PHE A 24 2.61 -8.59 9.20
C PHE A 24 3.97 -9.15 8.77
N LEU A 25 4.32 -9.07 7.49
CA LEU A 25 5.65 -9.46 7.01
C LEU A 25 6.78 -8.66 7.67
N LYS A 26 6.53 -7.39 7.99
CA LYS A 26 7.51 -6.55 8.69
C LYS A 26 7.61 -6.89 10.17
N CYS A 27 6.48 -7.03 10.85
CA CYS A 27 6.42 -7.33 12.28
C CYS A 27 4.98 -7.69 12.70
N GLU A 28 4.79 -8.92 13.16
CA GLU A 28 3.46 -9.42 13.55
C GLU A 28 2.85 -8.59 14.70
N ALA A 29 3.64 -8.31 15.74
CA ALA A 29 3.18 -7.53 16.89
C ALA A 29 2.78 -6.09 16.52
N TYR A 30 3.55 -5.44 15.66
CA TYR A 30 3.22 -4.12 15.12
C TYR A 30 1.92 -4.15 14.31
N ALA A 31 1.79 -5.12 13.39
CA ALA A 31 0.62 -5.24 12.52
C ALA A 31 -0.67 -5.45 13.33
N LEU A 32 -0.63 -6.34 14.33
CA LEU A 32 -1.78 -6.59 15.21
C LEU A 32 -2.14 -5.34 16.02
N ALA A 33 -1.16 -4.66 16.62
CA ALA A 33 -1.38 -3.42 17.38
C ALA A 33 -2.02 -2.32 16.52
N LYS A 34 -1.60 -2.20 15.26
CA LYS A 34 -2.18 -1.26 14.28
C LYS A 34 -3.63 -1.62 13.94
N ILE A 35 -3.93 -2.89 13.71
CA ILE A 35 -5.31 -3.37 13.44
C ILE A 35 -6.23 -3.12 14.64
N LYS A 36 -5.73 -3.30 15.86
CA LYS A 36 -6.47 -3.04 17.11
C LYS A 36 -6.62 -1.54 17.43
N GLY A 37 -5.86 -0.66 16.76
CA GLY A 37 -5.81 0.77 17.06
C GLY A 37 -4.96 1.13 18.30
N GLU A 38 -4.17 0.18 18.78
CA GLU A 38 -3.22 0.36 19.90
C GLU A 38 -1.93 1.07 19.47
N TRP A 39 -1.68 1.12 18.18
CA TRP A 39 -0.58 1.85 17.56
C TRP A 39 -1.09 2.66 16.36
N ILE A 40 -0.95 3.97 16.48
CA ILE A 40 -1.34 4.93 15.42
C ILE A 40 -0.05 5.51 14.84
N GLU A 41 0.12 5.37 13.54
CA GLU A 41 1.22 6.05 12.83
C GLU A 41 0.81 7.50 12.54
N GLU A 42 1.74 8.42 12.76
CA GLU A 42 1.56 9.80 12.32
C GLU A 42 1.44 9.85 10.79
N THR A 43 0.45 10.56 10.32
CA THR A 43 0.26 10.77 8.88
C THR A 43 1.41 11.63 8.34
N SER A 44 2.25 11.06 7.49
CA SER A 44 3.37 11.79 6.91
C SER A 44 2.93 12.70 5.77
N ASN A 45 3.65 13.82 5.58
CA ASN A 45 3.44 14.69 4.41
C ASN A 45 3.55 13.91 3.08
N ALA A 46 4.42 12.90 3.04
CA ALA A 46 4.59 12.05 1.87
C ALA A 46 3.33 11.24 1.55
N PHE A 47 2.64 10.75 2.58
CA PHE A 47 1.36 10.04 2.45
C PHE A 47 0.27 10.98 1.94
N LEU A 48 0.18 12.20 2.49
CA LEU A 48 -0.81 13.20 2.08
C LEU A 48 -0.63 13.64 0.63
N VAL A 49 0.61 13.84 0.18
CA VAL A 49 0.90 14.15 -1.23
C VAL A 49 0.48 13.00 -2.14
N GLY A 50 0.80 11.75 -1.78
CA GLY A 50 0.37 10.58 -2.55
C GLY A 50 -1.14 10.45 -2.61
N GLY A 51 -1.82 10.58 -1.46
CA GLY A 51 -3.28 10.52 -1.37
C GLY A 51 -3.99 11.62 -2.17
N TYR A 52 -3.43 12.84 -2.22
CA TYR A 52 -3.98 13.94 -3.03
C TYR A 52 -3.94 13.61 -4.52
N VAL A 53 -2.82 13.07 -5.01
CA VAL A 53 -2.66 12.67 -6.42
C VAL A 53 -3.57 11.49 -6.76
N ASP A 54 -3.63 10.48 -5.90
CA ASP A 54 -4.53 9.33 -6.07
C ASP A 54 -6.01 9.78 -6.12
N ALA A 55 -6.42 10.64 -5.18
CA ALA A 55 -7.77 11.21 -5.14
C ALA A 55 -8.12 12.02 -6.39
N TYR A 56 -7.14 12.70 -7.01
CA TYR A 56 -7.35 13.41 -8.27
C TYR A 56 -7.68 12.45 -9.41
N PHE A 57 -6.88 11.42 -9.64
CA PHE A 57 -7.08 10.47 -10.73
C PHE A 57 -8.26 9.53 -10.50
N SER A 58 -8.62 9.26 -9.25
CA SER A 58 -9.82 8.49 -8.88
C SER A 58 -11.11 9.33 -8.87
N LYS A 59 -11.05 10.64 -9.14
CA LYS A 59 -12.18 11.61 -9.09
C LYS A 59 -12.78 11.80 -7.68
N GLU A 60 -11.99 11.53 -6.65
CA GLU A 60 -12.37 11.67 -5.24
C GLU A 60 -11.73 12.89 -4.55
N LEU A 61 -11.14 13.81 -5.35
CA LEU A 61 -10.34 14.92 -4.82
C LEU A 61 -11.13 15.83 -3.87
N GLU A 62 -12.39 16.12 -4.15
CA GLU A 62 -13.19 16.99 -3.29
C GLU A 62 -13.49 16.31 -1.93
N ASN A 63 -13.78 15.02 -1.94
CA ASN A 63 -13.94 14.24 -0.71
C ASN A 63 -12.63 14.17 0.10
N PHE A 64 -11.50 14.04 -0.59
CA PHE A 64 -10.18 14.05 0.04
C PHE A 64 -9.87 15.40 0.68
N LYS A 65 -10.16 16.51 0.01
CA LYS A 65 -9.99 17.87 0.55
C LYS A 65 -10.82 18.12 1.82
N LEU A 66 -12.05 17.62 1.85
CA LEU A 66 -12.91 17.75 3.02
C LEU A 66 -12.38 16.98 4.25
N LYS A 67 -11.72 15.84 4.02
CA LYS A 67 -11.13 15.01 5.09
C LYS A 67 -9.76 15.52 5.56
N HIS A 68 -9.06 16.29 4.73
CA HIS A 68 -7.67 16.72 4.95
C HIS A 68 -7.53 18.25 4.87
N THR A 69 -8.28 18.95 5.73
CA THR A 69 -8.25 20.42 5.79
C THR A 69 -6.89 20.97 6.19
N GLU A 70 -6.05 20.16 6.84
CA GLU A 70 -4.67 20.50 7.21
C GLU A 70 -3.75 20.78 6.02
N LEU A 71 -4.14 20.37 4.80
CA LEU A 71 -3.39 20.64 3.56
C LEU A 71 -3.47 22.07 3.10
N PHE A 72 -4.47 22.82 3.54
CA PHE A 72 -4.84 24.11 2.98
C PHE A 72 -4.52 25.29 3.90
N ASN A 73 -4.26 26.43 3.31
CA ASN A 73 -4.23 27.72 3.96
C ASN A 73 -5.66 28.22 4.22
N LYS A 74 -5.79 29.30 5.01
CA LYS A 74 -7.09 29.91 5.32
C LYS A 74 -7.86 30.42 4.10
N ASP A 75 -7.15 30.73 3.02
CA ASP A 75 -7.71 31.18 1.74
C ASP A 75 -8.10 30.03 0.79
N GLY A 76 -7.96 28.78 1.24
CA GLY A 76 -8.27 27.57 0.46
C GLY A 76 -7.16 27.12 -0.49
N SER A 77 -6.04 27.83 -0.57
CA SER A 77 -4.90 27.42 -1.38
C SER A 77 -4.11 26.28 -0.69
N LEU A 78 -3.47 25.40 -1.47
CA LEU A 78 -2.56 24.39 -0.92
C LEU A 78 -1.37 25.04 -0.21
N LYS A 79 -1.01 24.54 0.95
CA LYS A 79 0.25 24.90 1.61
C LYS A 79 1.44 24.52 0.74
N ALA A 80 2.52 25.29 0.83
CA ALA A 80 3.73 25.11 0.03
C ALA A 80 4.27 23.66 0.04
N THR A 81 4.19 23.00 1.19
CA THR A 81 4.63 21.59 1.39
C THR A 81 3.91 20.59 0.47
N TYR A 82 2.67 20.92 0.06
CA TYR A 82 1.83 20.01 -0.73
C TYR A 82 1.70 20.41 -2.20
N LYS A 83 2.22 21.57 -2.61
CA LYS A 83 2.16 22.04 -4.02
C LYS A 83 2.81 21.07 -5.00
N ILE A 84 3.77 20.28 -4.54
CA ILE A 84 4.39 19.22 -5.35
C ILE A 84 3.35 18.22 -5.89
N ALA A 85 2.21 18.02 -5.21
CA ALA A 85 1.15 17.17 -5.71
C ALA A 85 0.54 17.67 -7.02
N GLU A 86 0.37 19.00 -7.15
CA GLU A 86 -0.13 19.63 -8.38
C GLU A 86 0.87 19.52 -9.53
N GLU A 87 2.17 19.64 -9.24
CA GLU A 87 3.23 19.46 -10.24
C GLU A 87 3.30 18.01 -10.72
N VAL A 88 3.14 17.04 -9.81
CA VAL A 88 3.06 15.62 -10.16
C VAL A 88 1.84 15.35 -11.04
N ILE A 89 0.66 15.86 -10.69
CA ILE A 89 -0.56 15.71 -11.48
C ILE A 89 -0.33 16.27 -12.90
N LYS A 90 0.14 17.51 -13.00
CA LYS A 90 0.43 18.17 -14.26
C LYS A 90 1.42 17.37 -15.12
N ARG A 91 2.46 16.80 -14.50
CA ARG A 91 3.45 15.96 -15.21
C ARG A 91 2.83 14.67 -15.74
N ILE A 92 1.95 14.03 -14.95
CA ILE A 92 1.23 12.82 -15.38
C ILE A 92 0.28 13.14 -16.54
N GLU A 93 -0.47 14.25 -16.46
CA GLU A 93 -1.40 14.68 -17.50
C GLU A 93 -0.74 14.98 -18.85
N GLN A 94 0.54 15.34 -18.84
CA GLN A 94 1.32 15.57 -20.06
C GLN A 94 1.82 14.30 -20.74
N ASP A 95 1.61 13.12 -20.12
CA ASP A 95 2.07 11.84 -20.64
C ASP A 95 0.90 10.95 -21.02
N ASP A 96 0.70 10.76 -22.31
CA ASP A 96 -0.44 10.00 -22.86
C ASP A 96 -0.46 8.55 -22.38
N TYR A 97 0.72 7.93 -22.17
CA TYR A 97 0.78 6.56 -21.71
C TYR A 97 0.41 6.41 -20.23
N MET A 98 0.90 7.31 -19.38
CA MET A 98 0.47 7.35 -17.97
C MET A 98 -1.04 7.60 -17.86
N MET A 99 -1.55 8.58 -18.63
CA MET A 99 -2.99 8.86 -18.67
C MET A 99 -3.81 7.68 -19.18
N HIS A 100 -3.32 6.93 -20.18
CA HIS A 100 -3.97 5.70 -20.62
C HIS A 100 -4.04 4.67 -19.49
N LEU A 101 -2.95 4.45 -18.76
CA LEU A 101 -2.90 3.48 -17.65
C LEU A 101 -3.85 3.84 -16.50
N LEU A 102 -4.09 5.13 -16.24
CA LEU A 102 -4.93 5.60 -15.14
C LEU A 102 -6.41 5.81 -15.50
N ARG A 103 -6.81 5.57 -16.76
CA ARG A 103 -8.20 5.73 -17.24
C ARG A 103 -9.05 4.46 -17.20
N GLY A 104 -8.54 3.37 -16.65
CA GLY A 104 -9.30 2.14 -16.48
C GLY A 104 -10.48 2.29 -15.49
N GLN A 105 -11.09 1.19 -15.11
CA GLN A 105 -12.03 1.17 -14.01
C GLN A 105 -11.27 1.50 -12.72
N THR A 106 -11.54 2.68 -12.14
CA THR A 106 -10.82 3.18 -10.97
C THR A 106 -11.41 2.66 -9.67
N GLN A 107 -10.56 2.49 -8.66
CA GLN A 107 -10.93 2.12 -7.28
C GLN A 107 -11.80 0.87 -7.20
N LEU A 108 -11.52 -0.14 -8.05
CA LEU A 108 -12.28 -1.38 -8.09
C LEU A 108 -12.02 -2.21 -6.82
N VAL A 109 -13.08 -2.40 -6.04
CA VAL A 109 -13.06 -3.23 -4.82
C VAL A 109 -13.51 -4.65 -5.17
N GLN A 110 -12.72 -5.64 -4.78
CA GLN A 110 -13.07 -7.05 -4.88
C GLN A 110 -12.63 -7.81 -3.63
N THR A 111 -13.24 -8.96 -3.40
CA THR A 111 -12.87 -9.88 -2.32
C THR A 111 -12.59 -11.26 -2.90
N GLY A 112 -11.78 -12.03 -2.18
CA GLY A 112 -11.47 -13.39 -2.56
C GLY A 112 -10.81 -14.14 -1.40
N THR A 113 -10.32 -15.34 -1.66
CA THR A 113 -9.72 -16.18 -0.64
C THR A 113 -8.34 -16.68 -1.08
N ILE A 114 -7.33 -16.51 -0.21
CA ILE A 114 -5.99 -17.06 -0.43
C ILE A 114 -5.66 -18.01 0.73
N SER A 115 -5.41 -19.28 0.45
CA SER A 115 -5.14 -20.33 1.47
C SER A 115 -6.17 -20.34 2.61
N GLY A 116 -7.47 -20.22 2.30
CA GLY A 116 -8.55 -20.19 3.28
C GLY A 116 -8.75 -18.86 4.01
N VAL A 117 -7.91 -17.87 3.79
CA VAL A 117 -7.99 -16.56 4.42
C VAL A 117 -8.77 -15.58 3.53
N PRO A 118 -9.78 -14.87 4.07
CA PRO A 118 -10.52 -13.87 3.30
C PRO A 118 -9.67 -12.61 3.09
N PHE A 119 -9.54 -12.20 1.84
CA PHE A 119 -8.83 -10.98 1.43
C PHE A 119 -9.76 -9.98 0.78
N LYS A 120 -9.42 -8.71 0.91
CA LYS A 120 -9.99 -7.59 0.15
C LYS A 120 -8.89 -6.85 -0.60
N ILE A 121 -9.23 -6.43 -1.81
CA ILE A 121 -8.38 -5.60 -2.66
C ILE A 121 -9.14 -4.36 -3.11
N LYS A 122 -8.38 -3.31 -3.39
CA LYS A 122 -8.86 -2.09 -4.01
C LYS A 122 -7.79 -1.65 -5.00
N MET A 123 -8.10 -1.77 -6.28
CA MET A 123 -7.15 -1.53 -7.37
C MET A 123 -7.34 -0.12 -7.93
N ASP A 124 -6.24 0.61 -8.14
CA ASP A 124 -6.28 2.02 -8.54
C ASP A 124 -6.84 2.17 -9.97
N SER A 125 -6.43 1.31 -10.90
CA SER A 125 -6.97 1.29 -12.28
C SER A 125 -6.93 -0.12 -12.87
N VAL A 126 -8.04 -0.56 -13.49
CA VAL A 126 -8.14 -1.86 -14.15
C VAL A 126 -8.54 -1.65 -15.61
N LEU A 127 -7.64 -1.97 -16.53
CA LEU A 127 -7.83 -1.98 -17.97
C LEU A 127 -8.30 -3.37 -18.43
N ASP A 128 -8.56 -3.53 -19.73
CA ASP A 128 -9.04 -4.81 -20.29
C ASP A 128 -8.01 -5.94 -20.07
N ASP A 129 -6.72 -5.64 -20.13
CA ASP A 129 -5.61 -6.61 -20.05
C ASP A 129 -4.65 -6.39 -18.87
N THR A 130 -4.82 -5.30 -18.12
CA THR A 130 -3.79 -4.85 -17.15
C THR A 130 -4.41 -4.30 -15.86
N ILE A 131 -3.88 -4.72 -14.71
CA ILE A 131 -4.08 -4.09 -13.41
C ILE A 131 -2.94 -3.09 -13.21
N VAL A 132 -3.27 -1.86 -12.86
CA VAL A 132 -2.31 -0.79 -12.61
C VAL A 132 -2.45 -0.30 -11.17
N ASP A 133 -1.32 -0.21 -10.48
CA ASP A 133 -1.20 0.38 -9.16
C ASP A 133 -0.35 1.66 -9.27
N GLN A 134 -0.90 2.79 -8.83
CA GLN A 134 -0.22 4.08 -8.89
C GLN A 134 0.59 4.33 -7.62
N LYS A 135 1.81 4.81 -7.78
CA LYS A 135 2.65 5.20 -6.64
C LYS A 135 3.33 6.55 -6.85
N ILE A 136 3.19 7.39 -5.82
CA ILE A 136 3.88 8.69 -5.76
C ILE A 136 5.02 8.56 -4.75
N MET A 137 6.24 8.52 -5.24
CA MET A 137 7.42 8.14 -4.47
C MET A 137 8.42 9.30 -4.38
N LYS A 138 9.40 9.20 -3.47
CA LYS A 138 10.54 10.11 -3.44
C LYS A 138 11.42 9.89 -4.66
N ASP A 139 11.82 8.66 -4.90
CA ASP A 139 12.63 8.18 -6.01
C ASP A 139 12.40 6.67 -6.20
N THR A 140 13.00 6.08 -7.22
CA THR A 140 12.91 4.64 -7.54
C THR A 140 14.24 3.91 -7.35
N LYS A 141 15.12 4.46 -6.51
CA LYS A 141 16.44 3.87 -6.26
C LYS A 141 16.33 2.61 -5.41
N ASP A 142 17.24 1.69 -5.64
CA ASP A 142 17.39 0.51 -4.82
C ASP A 142 17.71 0.91 -3.37
N VAL A 143 17.14 0.17 -2.43
CA VAL A 143 17.23 0.45 -1.00
C VAL A 143 18.20 -0.53 -0.36
N TRP A 144 19.09 -0.01 0.49
CA TRP A 144 19.95 -0.85 1.31
C TRP A 144 19.21 -1.35 2.56
N ASP A 145 19.01 -2.66 2.66
CA ASP A 145 18.51 -3.35 3.86
C ASP A 145 19.20 -4.71 3.98
N ASN A 146 20.35 -4.78 4.68
CA ASN A 146 21.23 -5.96 4.73
C ASN A 146 21.63 -6.50 3.34
N GLY A 147 21.75 -5.63 2.36
CA GLY A 147 21.97 -5.87 0.94
C GLY A 147 21.12 -4.92 0.11
N TYR A 148 21.48 -4.74 -1.17
CA TYR A 148 20.65 -3.97 -2.09
C TYR A 148 19.41 -4.78 -2.48
N LYS A 149 18.23 -4.18 -2.26
CA LYS A 149 16.93 -4.66 -2.72
C LYS A 149 16.35 -3.68 -3.71
N ALA A 150 15.73 -4.17 -4.76
CA ALA A 150 14.95 -3.32 -5.63
C ALA A 150 13.85 -2.60 -4.82
N PHE A 151 13.58 -1.33 -5.13
CA PHE A 151 12.60 -0.55 -4.38
C PHE A 151 11.22 -1.24 -4.32
N TRP A 152 10.79 -1.88 -5.40
CA TRP A 152 9.51 -2.55 -5.47
C TRP A 152 9.41 -3.78 -4.53
N GLU A 153 10.52 -4.49 -4.33
CA GLU A 153 10.63 -5.59 -3.37
C GLU A 153 10.64 -5.05 -1.93
N MET A 154 11.43 -3.99 -1.67
CA MET A 154 11.52 -3.37 -0.35
C MET A 154 10.17 -2.84 0.15
N TYR A 155 9.35 -2.28 -0.73
CA TYR A 155 8.01 -1.79 -0.41
C TYR A 155 6.91 -2.83 -0.59
N GLY A 156 7.24 -4.06 -1.04
CA GLY A 156 6.30 -5.17 -1.22
C GLY A 156 5.25 -4.89 -2.28
N TYR A 157 5.61 -4.23 -3.38
CA TYR A 157 4.68 -4.00 -4.48
C TYR A 157 4.42 -5.25 -5.30
N ASP A 158 5.37 -6.17 -5.35
CA ASP A 158 5.22 -7.53 -5.88
C ASP A 158 4.16 -8.32 -5.11
N ILE A 159 4.21 -8.30 -3.78
CA ILE A 159 3.22 -8.91 -2.88
C ILE A 159 1.83 -8.31 -3.14
N GLN A 160 1.74 -6.99 -3.20
CA GLN A 160 0.47 -6.29 -3.43
C GLN A 160 -0.15 -6.66 -4.77
N LEU A 161 0.64 -6.58 -5.86
CA LEU A 161 0.16 -6.90 -7.19
C LEU A 161 -0.13 -8.39 -7.39
N ALA A 162 0.60 -9.28 -6.72
CA ALA A 162 0.30 -10.71 -6.71
C ALA A 162 -1.05 -11.02 -6.05
N ILE A 163 -1.35 -10.39 -4.91
CA ILE A 163 -2.66 -10.48 -4.25
C ILE A 163 -3.76 -9.94 -5.18
N TYR A 164 -3.54 -8.78 -5.79
CA TYR A 164 -4.51 -8.15 -6.71
C TYR A 164 -4.80 -9.03 -7.91
N GLN A 165 -3.76 -9.52 -8.61
CA GLN A 165 -3.90 -10.38 -9.76
C GLN A 165 -4.67 -11.67 -9.42
N TYR A 166 -4.30 -12.31 -8.32
CA TYR A 166 -4.89 -13.58 -7.92
C TYR A 166 -6.38 -13.46 -7.57
N ILE A 167 -6.75 -12.44 -6.77
CA ILE A 167 -8.15 -12.20 -6.37
C ILE A 167 -8.96 -11.72 -7.57
N HIS A 168 -8.41 -10.84 -8.42
CA HIS A 168 -9.09 -10.40 -9.63
C HIS A 168 -9.39 -11.59 -10.56
N ALA A 169 -8.41 -12.50 -10.74
CA ALA A 169 -8.63 -13.69 -11.55
C ALA A 169 -9.68 -14.66 -10.95
N GLN A 170 -9.83 -14.71 -9.62
CA GLN A 170 -10.93 -15.46 -8.99
C GLN A 170 -12.31 -14.89 -9.33
N ASN A 171 -12.43 -13.57 -9.45
CA ASN A 171 -13.71 -12.90 -9.72
C ASN A 171 -14.06 -12.89 -11.20
N GLU A 172 -13.08 -12.64 -12.08
CA GLU A 172 -13.32 -12.41 -13.50
C GLU A 172 -12.96 -13.60 -14.40
N GLY A 173 -12.29 -14.62 -13.84
CA GLY A 173 -11.84 -15.79 -14.61
C GLY A 173 -10.66 -15.51 -15.56
N VAL A 174 -10.10 -14.29 -15.54
CA VAL A 174 -9.02 -13.85 -16.44
C VAL A 174 -7.86 -13.28 -15.64
N MET A 175 -6.65 -13.74 -15.98
CA MET A 175 -5.41 -13.23 -15.39
C MET A 175 -4.89 -12.05 -16.23
N LYS A 176 -4.82 -10.88 -15.60
CA LYS A 176 -4.33 -9.65 -16.24
C LYS A 176 -2.85 -9.41 -15.92
N ALA A 177 -2.13 -8.71 -16.80
CA ALA A 177 -0.80 -8.20 -16.50
C ALA A 177 -0.84 -7.21 -15.35
N CYS A 178 0.27 -7.07 -14.60
CA CYS A 178 0.37 -6.11 -13.50
C CYS A 178 1.46 -5.08 -13.78
N LYS A 179 1.12 -3.82 -13.61
CA LYS A 179 2.03 -2.69 -13.78
C LYS A 179 2.00 -1.77 -12.56
N LEU A 180 3.15 -1.23 -12.23
CA LEU A 180 3.31 -0.16 -11.26
C LEU A 180 3.57 1.14 -12.03
N ALA A 181 2.67 2.09 -11.94
CA ALA A 181 2.78 3.41 -12.54
C ALA A 181 3.34 4.38 -11.48
N VAL A 182 4.56 4.85 -11.67
CA VAL A 182 5.29 5.64 -10.68
C VAL A 182 5.48 7.07 -11.16
N ALA A 183 5.24 8.04 -10.27
CA ALA A 183 5.71 9.40 -10.42
C ALA A 183 6.52 9.81 -9.19
N THR A 184 7.64 10.54 -9.38
CA THR A 184 8.46 10.99 -8.26
C THR A 184 8.01 12.35 -7.73
N LYS A 185 8.32 12.64 -6.45
CA LYS A 185 8.07 13.93 -5.78
C LYS A 185 9.28 14.86 -5.84
N GLU A 186 10.05 14.77 -6.91
CA GLU A 186 11.14 15.67 -7.17
C GLU A 186 10.64 16.99 -7.77
N SER A 187 11.45 18.04 -7.73
CA SER A 187 11.10 19.35 -8.32
C SER A 187 10.77 19.26 -9.81
N SER A 188 11.30 18.25 -10.49
CA SER A 188 10.96 17.85 -11.84
C SER A 188 10.53 16.38 -11.78
N PRO A 189 9.23 16.08 -11.67
CA PRO A 189 8.79 14.72 -11.45
C PRO A 189 9.16 13.77 -12.60
N GLU A 190 9.83 12.67 -12.27
CA GLU A 190 10.09 11.58 -13.21
C GLU A 190 8.90 10.62 -13.25
N LEU A 191 8.65 10.06 -14.44
CA LEU A 191 7.65 9.03 -14.65
C LEU A 191 8.33 7.72 -15.02
N ALA A 192 7.83 6.62 -14.46
CA ALA A 192 8.29 5.29 -14.81
C ALA A 192 7.13 4.29 -14.72
N VAL A 193 7.16 3.27 -15.58
CA VAL A 193 6.21 2.16 -15.55
C VAL A 193 6.98 0.85 -15.47
N TYR A 194 6.70 0.08 -14.42
CA TYR A 194 7.32 -1.23 -14.19
C TYR A 194 6.28 -2.32 -14.44
N ARG A 195 6.56 -3.22 -15.36
CA ARG A 195 5.76 -4.42 -15.61
C ARG A 195 6.36 -5.59 -14.83
N PHE A 196 5.54 -6.21 -13.98
CA PHE A 196 5.96 -7.38 -13.23
C PHE A 196 5.89 -8.64 -14.09
N SER A 197 6.94 -9.45 -14.05
CA SER A 197 6.93 -10.76 -14.71
C SER A 197 5.99 -11.71 -13.95
N GLN A 198 5.36 -12.66 -14.65
CA GLN A 198 4.53 -13.66 -14.00
C GLN A 198 5.32 -14.49 -12.99
N LYS A 199 6.61 -14.74 -13.24
CA LYS A 199 7.50 -15.42 -12.30
C LYS A 199 7.63 -14.64 -10.99
N THR A 200 7.83 -13.32 -11.04
CA THR A 200 7.91 -12.46 -9.86
C THR A 200 6.60 -12.51 -9.07
N LEU A 201 5.46 -12.38 -9.75
CA LEU A 201 4.14 -12.42 -9.11
C LEU A 201 3.85 -13.80 -8.50
N ASN A 202 4.21 -14.88 -9.16
CA ASN A 202 4.03 -16.22 -8.63
C ASN A 202 4.88 -16.44 -7.36
N ASN A 203 6.15 -16.00 -7.36
CA ASN A 203 7.00 -16.10 -6.18
C ASN A 203 6.41 -15.30 -4.99
N ALA A 204 5.95 -14.09 -5.25
CA ALA A 204 5.28 -13.27 -4.24
C ALA A 204 3.99 -13.92 -3.72
N LEU A 205 3.18 -14.50 -4.61
CA LEU A 205 1.95 -15.21 -4.24
C LEU A 205 2.24 -16.42 -3.36
N GLU A 206 3.31 -17.17 -3.60
CA GLU A 206 3.69 -18.29 -2.74
C GLU A 206 4.05 -17.82 -1.31
N ILE A 207 4.69 -16.67 -1.15
CA ILE A 207 4.92 -16.06 0.17
C ILE A 207 3.57 -15.78 0.84
N VAL A 208 2.62 -15.20 0.09
CA VAL A 208 1.28 -14.90 0.62
C VAL A 208 0.56 -16.18 1.06
N LYS A 209 0.53 -17.20 0.21
CA LYS A 209 -0.12 -18.49 0.51
C LYS A 209 0.43 -19.16 1.77
N ASN A 210 1.74 -19.09 1.97
CA ASN A 210 2.42 -19.74 3.09
C ASN A 210 2.22 -18.96 4.41
N GLN A 211 2.15 -17.63 4.37
CA GLN A 211 2.12 -16.81 5.58
C GLN A 211 0.70 -16.36 5.99
N ALA A 212 -0.22 -16.23 5.03
CA ALA A 212 -1.55 -15.71 5.30
C ALA A 212 -2.33 -16.48 6.38
N PRO A 213 -2.31 -17.82 6.44
CA PRO A 213 -3.01 -18.56 7.49
C PRO A 213 -2.53 -18.17 8.89
N ARG A 214 -1.22 -18.11 9.12
CA ARG A 214 -0.64 -17.69 10.39
C ARG A 214 -1.05 -16.25 10.76
N TYR A 215 -0.97 -15.31 9.83
CA TYR A 215 -1.36 -13.92 10.08
C TYR A 215 -2.85 -13.77 10.36
N HIS A 216 -3.67 -14.62 9.77
CA HIS A 216 -5.10 -14.67 10.06
C HIS A 216 -5.38 -15.19 11.46
N GLU A 217 -4.72 -16.24 11.91
CA GLU A 217 -4.81 -16.77 13.27
C GLU A 217 -4.38 -15.74 14.32
N ILE A 218 -3.30 -14.97 14.07
CA ILE A 218 -2.89 -13.85 14.92
C ILE A 218 -3.99 -12.79 14.97
N LYS A 219 -4.55 -12.43 13.82
CA LYS A 219 -5.62 -11.43 13.73
C LYS A 219 -6.87 -11.85 14.49
N LEU A 220 -7.18 -13.15 14.52
CA LEU A 220 -8.28 -13.74 15.30
C LEU A 220 -7.95 -13.92 16.79
N GLY A 221 -6.70 -13.69 17.20
CA GLY A 221 -6.25 -13.91 18.58
C GLY A 221 -6.08 -15.38 18.97
N LEU A 222 -5.93 -16.27 18.01
CA LEU A 222 -5.72 -17.70 18.23
C LEU A 222 -4.26 -18.05 18.54
N ILE A 223 -3.34 -17.24 18.06
CA ILE A 223 -1.90 -17.37 18.34
C ILE A 223 -1.29 -15.99 18.65
N GLU A 224 -0.23 -15.98 19.46
CA GLU A 224 0.47 -14.77 19.83
C GLU A 224 1.37 -14.24 18.70
N PRO A 225 1.41 -12.92 18.49
CA PRO A 225 2.27 -12.30 17.50
C PRO A 225 3.72 -12.22 17.97
N VAL A 226 4.67 -12.42 17.05
CA VAL A 226 6.11 -12.26 17.31
C VAL A 226 6.53 -10.81 17.02
N GLY A 227 7.21 -10.18 17.98
CA GLY A 227 7.81 -8.86 17.82
C GLY A 227 9.16 -8.93 17.12
N CYS A 228 9.45 -8.00 16.19
CA CYS A 228 10.73 -7.96 15.49
C CYS A 228 11.90 -7.35 16.32
N GLY A 229 11.60 -6.72 17.44
CA GLY A 229 12.57 -6.02 18.30
C GLY A 229 13.14 -4.71 17.71
N LYS A 230 12.92 -4.40 16.45
CA LYS A 230 13.57 -3.30 15.70
C LYS A 230 12.65 -2.13 15.36
N CYS A 231 11.37 -2.38 15.09
CA CYS A 231 10.44 -1.32 14.71
C CYS A 231 10.11 -0.40 15.90
N ALA A 232 9.55 0.77 15.60
CA ALA A 232 9.20 1.76 16.61
C ALA A 232 8.25 1.19 17.69
N TYR A 233 7.26 0.41 17.27
CA TYR A 233 6.34 -0.28 18.19
C TYR A 233 7.09 -1.22 19.14
N CYS A 234 7.93 -2.12 18.63
CA CYS A 234 8.68 -3.05 19.48
C CYS A 234 9.62 -2.32 20.44
N ARG A 235 10.30 -1.27 19.97
CA ARG A 235 11.18 -0.45 20.82
C ARG A 235 10.40 0.28 21.91
N SER A 236 9.19 0.76 21.64
CA SER A 236 8.37 1.43 22.66
C SER A 236 7.85 0.48 23.75
N LYS A 237 7.85 -0.83 23.50
CA LYS A 237 7.46 -1.86 24.47
C LYS A 237 8.64 -2.51 25.20
N LEU A 238 9.87 -2.18 24.76
CA LEU A 238 11.08 -2.73 25.38
C LEU A 238 11.21 -2.23 26.82
N LYS A 239 11.35 -3.16 27.74
CA LYS A 239 11.73 -2.88 29.14
C LYS A 239 13.19 -3.28 29.29
N LEU A 240 14.00 -2.35 29.76
CA LEU A 240 15.40 -2.64 30.05
C LEU A 240 15.51 -3.49 31.33
N ASP A 241 16.46 -4.41 31.30
CA ASP A 241 16.91 -5.17 32.45
C ASP A 241 18.45 -5.16 32.50
N GLU A 242 19.03 -5.68 33.58
CA GLU A 242 20.48 -5.66 33.82
C GLU A 242 21.28 -6.37 32.72
N THR A 243 20.67 -7.34 32.00
CA THR A 243 21.37 -8.08 30.92
C THR A 243 21.54 -7.23 29.66
N MET A 244 20.84 -6.11 29.56
CA MET A 244 20.87 -5.17 28.43
C MET A 244 21.84 -4.01 28.65
N GLU A 245 22.54 -3.97 29.78
CA GLU A 245 23.58 -2.96 30.04
C GLU A 245 24.72 -3.12 29.01
N LYS A 246 25.23 -1.99 28.55
CA LYS A 246 26.39 -1.94 27.64
C LYS A 246 27.57 -1.36 28.37
N GLU A 247 28.64 -2.11 28.41
CA GLU A 247 29.95 -1.58 28.84
C GLU A 247 30.51 -0.69 27.70
N ILE A 248 31.03 0.49 28.08
CA ILE A 248 31.61 1.51 27.19
C ILE A 248 33.11 1.54 27.36
#